data_ad8eab10204740f5018205c76088296b
#
_entry.id   ad8eab10204740f5018205c76088296b
#
_cell.length_a   1.000
_cell.length_b   1.000
_cell.length_c   1.000
_cell.angle_alpha   90.00
_cell.angle_beta   90.00
_cell.angle_gamma   90.00
#
_symmetry.space_group_name_H-M   'P 1'
#
loop_
_entity.id
_entity.type
_entity.pdbx_description
1 polymer ?
#
loop_
_entity_poly.entity_id
_entity_poly.type
_entity_poly.pdbx_seq_one_letter_code
_entity_poly.pdbx_strand_id
1 'polypeptide(L)'
;MRTWLNNHKNDKIRTQMYYAKQGIITPDMEYVAKIEKLEPELIRAEIERGRLIIPANVNHKHLVPMAIGIASSCKINANIGSSALASNVEGEIEKVDVCLKYGADTIMDLSTGGDLDMIRTAVIKHSTVPIGTVPIYQILHDVKDKIEDLSIDVMLKVIEKQAQQGVSYFTIHAGFLLEFMPHVAKRKMGIVSRGGSL
;
A
#
# COMPACT_ATOMS: atom_id res chain seq x y z
N MET A 1 -11.48 -6.69 14.96
CA MET A 1 -12.33 -6.58 13.75
C MET A 1 -12.85 -5.14 13.68
N ARG A 2 -12.69 -4.45 12.56
CA ARG A 2 -12.99 -3.00 12.39
C ARG A 2 -14.49 -2.77 12.17
N THR A 3 -15.34 -3.20 13.13
CA THR A 3 -16.81 -3.14 13.02
C THR A 3 -17.37 -1.71 12.98
N TRP A 4 -16.63 -0.73 13.49
CA TRP A 4 -17.03 0.67 13.47
C TRP A 4 -17.27 1.21 12.05
N LEU A 5 -16.58 0.67 11.04
CA LEU A 5 -16.78 1.01 9.63
C LEU A 5 -18.22 0.75 9.16
N ASN A 6 -18.94 -0.19 9.79
CA ASN A 6 -20.32 -0.48 9.43
C ASN A 6 -21.26 0.70 9.76
N ASN A 7 -20.96 1.42 10.82
CA ASN A 7 -21.75 2.58 11.23
C ASN A 7 -21.52 3.80 10.31
N HIS A 8 -20.44 3.78 9.53
CA HIS A 8 -20.02 4.86 8.63
C HIS A 8 -20.11 4.47 7.15
N LYS A 9 -20.90 3.44 6.81
CA LYS A 9 -21.05 2.98 5.41
C LYS A 9 -21.60 4.05 4.47
N ASN A 10 -22.44 4.92 5.00
CA ASN A 10 -23.11 5.99 4.24
C ASN A 10 -22.33 7.30 4.20
N ASP A 11 -21.20 7.38 4.91
CA ASP A 11 -20.36 8.58 4.87
C ASP A 11 -19.74 8.71 3.49
N LYS A 12 -19.88 9.88 2.89
CA LYS A 12 -19.34 10.18 1.55
C LYS A 12 -17.81 10.10 1.52
N ILE A 13 -17.16 10.49 2.61
CA ILE A 13 -15.72 10.45 2.80
C ILE A 13 -15.44 9.65 4.07
N ARG A 14 -14.59 8.61 3.97
CA ARG A 14 -14.29 7.66 5.06
C ARG A 14 -12.80 7.54 5.36
N THR A 15 -12.04 8.61 5.12
CA THR A 15 -10.60 8.61 5.41
C THR A 15 -10.34 9.01 6.85
N GLN A 16 -9.28 8.48 7.45
CA GLN A 16 -8.84 8.90 8.79
C GLN A 16 -8.56 10.40 8.85
N MET A 17 -7.99 10.97 7.79
CA MET A 17 -7.76 12.41 7.65
C MET A 17 -9.05 13.21 7.73
N TYR A 18 -10.13 12.75 7.09
CA TYR A 18 -11.43 13.43 7.16
C TYR A 18 -11.96 13.49 8.59
N TYR A 19 -11.97 12.35 9.30
CA TYR A 19 -12.42 12.31 10.69
C TYR A 19 -11.52 13.13 11.62
N ALA A 20 -10.21 13.06 11.44
CA ALA A 20 -9.27 13.85 12.23
C ALA A 20 -9.51 15.35 12.11
N LYS A 21 -9.79 15.86 10.90
CA LYS A 21 -10.13 17.26 10.63
C LYS A 21 -11.48 17.69 11.24
N GLN A 22 -12.36 16.73 11.52
CA GLN A 22 -13.62 16.99 12.22
C GLN A 22 -13.46 16.89 13.76
N GLY A 23 -12.25 16.71 14.26
CA GLY A 23 -11.99 16.51 15.69
C GLY A 23 -12.42 15.13 16.20
N ILE A 24 -12.69 14.17 15.30
CA ILE A 24 -13.18 12.84 15.67
C ILE A 24 -12.00 11.87 15.81
N ILE A 25 -11.88 11.27 16.98
CA ILE A 25 -10.97 10.14 17.23
C ILE A 25 -11.70 8.86 16.85
N THR A 26 -11.19 8.17 15.85
CA THR A 26 -11.77 6.89 15.40
C THR A 26 -11.26 5.72 16.26
N PRO A 27 -11.98 4.58 16.32
CA PRO A 27 -11.48 3.38 17.00
C PRO A 27 -10.14 2.87 16.45
N ASP A 28 -9.84 3.10 15.17
CA ASP A 28 -8.52 2.77 14.61
C ASP A 28 -7.43 3.68 15.21
N MET A 29 -7.71 4.97 15.45
CA MET A 29 -6.79 5.90 16.12
C MET A 29 -6.56 5.52 17.58
N GLU A 30 -7.61 5.15 18.31
CA GLU A 30 -7.51 4.67 19.69
C GLU A 30 -6.67 3.38 19.77
N TYR A 31 -6.91 2.44 18.87
CA TYR A 31 -6.14 1.21 18.79
C TYR A 31 -4.65 1.47 18.54
N VAL A 32 -4.34 2.32 17.57
CA VAL A 32 -2.96 2.71 17.25
C VAL A 32 -2.30 3.41 18.42
N ALA A 33 -3.00 4.35 19.07
CA ALA A 33 -2.50 5.06 20.25
C ALA A 33 -2.08 4.09 21.36
N LYS A 34 -2.91 3.06 21.62
CA LYS A 34 -2.60 2.02 22.61
C LYS A 34 -1.33 1.23 22.26
N ILE A 35 -1.17 0.83 21.00
CA ILE A 35 0.00 0.06 20.53
C ILE A 35 1.28 0.91 20.57
N GLU A 36 1.20 2.16 20.12
CA GLU A 36 2.33 3.09 20.11
C GLU A 36 2.61 3.70 21.48
N LYS A 37 1.74 3.46 22.49
CA LYS A 37 1.80 4.06 23.83
C LYS A 37 1.77 5.60 23.80
N LEU A 38 0.91 6.13 22.96
CA LEU A 38 0.67 7.55 22.75
C LEU A 38 -0.77 7.92 23.13
N GLU A 39 -1.03 9.22 23.35
CA GLU A 39 -2.38 9.71 23.57
C GLU A 39 -3.18 9.70 22.25
N PRO A 40 -4.47 9.28 22.28
CA PRO A 40 -5.30 9.24 21.06
C PRO A 40 -5.42 10.60 20.37
N GLU A 41 -5.46 11.69 21.15
CA GLU A 41 -5.50 13.04 20.60
C GLU A 41 -4.21 13.42 19.85
N LEU A 42 -3.06 12.92 20.28
CA LEU A 42 -1.80 13.11 19.54
C LEU A 42 -1.87 12.41 18.19
N ILE A 43 -2.38 11.17 18.14
CA ILE A 43 -2.57 10.44 16.87
C ILE A 43 -3.50 11.22 15.94
N ARG A 44 -4.65 11.68 16.46
CA ARG A 44 -5.59 12.50 15.68
C ARG A 44 -4.94 13.76 15.12
N ALA A 45 -4.24 14.51 15.98
CA ALA A 45 -3.58 15.77 15.60
C ALA A 45 -2.47 15.56 14.55
N GLU A 46 -1.69 14.48 14.65
CA GLU A 46 -0.65 14.15 13.67
C GLU A 46 -1.25 13.74 12.31
N ILE A 47 -2.39 13.03 12.32
CA ILE A 47 -3.14 12.70 11.10
C ILE A 47 -3.70 13.99 10.47
N GLU A 48 -4.32 14.87 11.27
CA GLU A 48 -4.84 16.16 10.80
C GLU A 48 -3.76 17.01 10.12
N ARG A 49 -2.56 17.02 10.69
CA ARG A 49 -1.39 17.74 10.16
C ARG A 49 -0.74 17.06 8.95
N GLY A 50 -1.16 15.85 8.58
CA GLY A 50 -0.57 15.07 7.49
C GLY A 50 0.81 14.48 7.81
N ARG A 51 1.16 14.30 9.09
CA ARG A 51 2.44 13.75 9.54
C ARG A 51 2.37 12.31 10.02
N LEU A 52 1.15 11.75 10.07
CA LEU A 52 0.89 10.35 10.41
C LEU A 52 -0.27 9.83 9.56
N ILE A 53 -0.17 8.58 9.12
CA ILE A 53 -1.22 7.87 8.41
C ILE A 53 -1.53 6.54 9.08
N ILE A 54 -2.75 6.05 8.90
CA ILE A 54 -3.16 4.68 9.21
C ILE A 54 -3.56 4.04 7.89
N PRO A 55 -2.66 3.27 7.24
CA PRO A 55 -2.92 2.64 5.93
C PRO A 55 -3.84 1.43 6.12
N ALA A 56 -5.15 1.67 6.08
CA ALA A 56 -6.14 0.67 6.47
C ALA A 56 -7.32 0.64 5.50
N ASN A 57 -7.18 -0.06 4.37
CA ASN A 57 -8.25 -0.22 3.40
C ASN A 57 -9.47 -0.92 4.03
N VAL A 58 -10.67 -0.42 3.73
CA VAL A 58 -11.94 -0.96 4.26
C VAL A 58 -12.26 -2.36 3.75
N ASN A 59 -11.71 -2.74 2.60
CA ASN A 59 -11.90 -4.05 1.98
C ASN A 59 -10.90 -5.10 2.49
N HIS A 60 -9.84 -4.71 3.19
CA HIS A 60 -8.92 -5.62 3.86
C HIS A 60 -9.48 -6.01 5.23
N LYS A 61 -10.25 -7.13 5.27
CA LYS A 61 -11.09 -7.49 6.42
C LYS A 61 -10.32 -7.94 7.66
N HIS A 62 -9.15 -8.55 7.48
CA HIS A 62 -8.32 -9.07 8.57
C HIS A 62 -7.23 -8.09 9.03
N LEU A 63 -7.20 -6.90 8.45
CA LEU A 63 -6.21 -5.88 8.77
C LEU A 63 -6.26 -5.48 10.24
N VAL A 64 -5.10 -5.48 10.87
CA VAL A 64 -4.85 -4.85 12.17
C VAL A 64 -4.32 -3.43 11.92
N PRO A 65 -4.99 -2.37 12.40
CA PRO A 65 -4.53 -1.01 12.18
C PRO A 65 -3.16 -0.74 12.77
N MET A 66 -2.32 -0.03 12.04
CA MET A 66 -1.01 0.44 12.47
C MET A 66 -0.76 1.85 11.92
N ALA A 67 0.17 2.58 12.50
CA ALA A 67 0.50 3.94 12.05
C ALA A 67 1.87 4.00 11.41
N ILE A 68 2.00 4.90 10.42
CA ILE A 68 3.27 5.32 9.84
C ILE A 68 3.35 6.83 9.96
N GLY A 69 4.35 7.36 10.63
CA GLY A 69 4.51 8.80 10.82
C GLY A 69 5.57 9.18 11.85
N ILE A 70 5.80 10.47 11.99
CA ILE A 70 6.89 11.02 12.81
C ILE A 70 6.74 10.65 14.28
N ALA A 71 5.50 10.59 14.79
CA ALA A 71 5.22 10.31 16.18
C ALA A 71 5.24 8.82 16.52
N SER A 72 5.15 7.93 15.52
CA SER A 72 5.11 6.48 15.73
C SER A 72 6.51 5.86 15.71
N SER A 73 6.62 4.63 16.25
CA SER A 73 7.82 3.81 16.12
C SER A 73 8.15 3.53 14.66
N CYS A 74 9.43 3.27 14.35
CA CYS A 74 9.87 2.88 13.01
C CYS A 74 9.21 1.57 12.58
N LYS A 75 8.72 1.50 11.34
CA LYS A 75 8.05 0.33 10.78
C LYS A 75 8.91 -0.38 9.75
N ILE A 76 8.83 -1.70 9.75
CA ILE A 76 9.54 -2.56 8.80
C ILE A 76 8.60 -2.96 7.68
N ASN A 77 8.96 -2.59 6.45
CA ASN A 77 8.30 -3.08 5.25
C ASN A 77 9.06 -4.28 4.68
N ALA A 78 8.38 -5.39 4.48
CA ALA A 78 8.90 -6.55 3.78
C ALA A 78 8.41 -6.55 2.32
N ASN A 79 9.28 -6.98 1.40
CA ASN A 79 8.92 -7.12 -0.01
C ASN A 79 8.74 -8.59 -0.36
N ILE A 80 7.63 -8.88 -1.05
CA ILE A 80 7.34 -10.19 -1.67
C ILE A 80 7.02 -9.98 -3.15
N GLY A 81 6.80 -11.04 -3.89
CA GLY A 81 6.31 -10.94 -5.26
C GLY A 81 6.65 -12.15 -6.11
N SER A 82 5.75 -12.46 -7.01
CA SER A 82 5.90 -13.47 -8.05
C SER A 82 6.61 -12.90 -9.28
N SER A 83 7.28 -13.79 -10.02
CA SER A 83 7.93 -13.45 -11.28
C SER A 83 7.41 -14.36 -12.40
N ALA A 84 7.77 -14.06 -13.64
CA ALA A 84 7.43 -14.93 -14.78
C ALA A 84 7.99 -16.36 -14.66
N LEU A 85 9.08 -16.54 -13.88
CA LEU A 85 9.74 -17.83 -13.68
C LEU A 85 9.24 -18.61 -12.47
N ALA A 86 8.71 -17.91 -11.45
CA ALA A 86 8.24 -18.51 -10.20
C ALA A 86 6.98 -17.78 -9.76
N SER A 87 5.83 -18.37 -10.03
CA SER A 87 4.54 -17.73 -9.78
C SER A 87 3.51 -18.77 -9.37
N ASN A 88 3.26 -18.88 -8.06
CA ASN A 88 2.12 -19.60 -7.53
C ASN A 88 1.59 -18.91 -6.27
N VAL A 89 0.32 -19.09 -6.00
CA VAL A 89 -0.36 -18.45 -4.86
C VAL A 89 0.18 -18.99 -3.54
N GLU A 90 0.41 -20.28 -3.45
CA GLU A 90 0.87 -20.95 -2.24
C GLU A 90 2.23 -20.41 -1.79
N GLY A 91 3.17 -20.27 -2.71
CA GLY A 91 4.50 -19.72 -2.40
C GLY A 91 4.45 -18.25 -1.97
N GLU A 92 3.53 -17.44 -2.51
CA GLU A 92 3.35 -16.07 -2.04
C GLU A 92 2.73 -16.02 -0.64
N ILE A 93 1.82 -16.93 -0.31
CA ILE A 93 1.25 -17.06 1.05
C ILE A 93 2.34 -17.48 2.06
N GLU A 94 3.19 -18.46 1.72
CA GLU A 94 4.34 -18.83 2.57
C GLU A 94 5.26 -17.64 2.85
N LYS A 95 5.52 -16.79 1.86
CA LYS A 95 6.30 -15.55 2.05
C LYS A 95 5.61 -14.59 3.00
N VAL A 96 4.28 -14.43 2.91
CA VAL A 96 3.50 -13.63 3.86
C VAL A 96 3.67 -14.16 5.28
N ASP A 97 3.56 -15.48 5.48
CA ASP A 97 3.73 -16.11 6.79
C ASP A 97 5.13 -15.85 7.37
N VAL A 98 6.16 -15.94 6.54
CA VAL A 98 7.54 -15.60 6.95
C VAL A 98 7.64 -14.13 7.34
N CYS A 99 7.08 -13.21 6.53
CA CYS A 99 7.08 -11.78 6.86
C CYS A 99 6.42 -11.50 8.20
N LEU A 100 5.23 -12.06 8.43
CA LEU A 100 4.49 -11.88 9.68
C LEU A 100 5.23 -12.49 10.88
N LYS A 101 5.78 -13.69 10.71
CA LYS A 101 6.57 -14.38 11.76
C LYS A 101 7.77 -13.56 12.21
N TYR A 102 8.43 -12.85 11.30
CA TYR A 102 9.61 -12.05 11.61
C TYR A 102 9.30 -10.58 11.89
N GLY A 103 8.02 -10.22 12.03
CA GLY A 103 7.60 -8.92 12.55
C GLY A 103 7.55 -7.80 11.50
N ALA A 104 7.26 -8.13 10.25
CA ALA A 104 6.97 -7.10 9.26
C ALA A 104 5.71 -6.32 9.65
N ASP A 105 5.79 -5.00 9.64
CA ASP A 105 4.67 -4.09 9.91
C ASP A 105 3.82 -3.83 8.66
N THR A 106 4.42 -3.92 7.48
CA THR A 106 3.77 -3.81 6.17
C THR A 106 4.40 -4.78 5.18
N ILE A 107 3.65 -5.15 4.16
CA ILE A 107 4.17 -5.99 3.07
C ILE A 107 3.89 -5.28 1.75
N MET A 108 4.91 -5.19 0.90
CA MET A 108 4.77 -4.71 -0.48
C MET A 108 4.81 -5.88 -1.45
N ASP A 109 3.71 -6.05 -2.18
CA ASP A 109 3.59 -7.00 -3.28
C ASP A 109 4.17 -6.38 -4.56
N LEU A 110 5.33 -6.89 -4.97
CA LEU A 110 6.07 -6.50 -6.17
C LEU A 110 5.89 -7.49 -7.32
N SER A 111 4.80 -8.25 -7.32
CA SER A 111 4.51 -9.27 -8.33
C SER A 111 4.50 -8.70 -9.75
N THR A 112 5.13 -9.44 -10.67
CA THR A 112 5.27 -9.07 -12.09
C THR A 112 4.91 -10.20 -13.05
N GLY A 113 4.52 -11.37 -12.55
CA GLY A 113 4.17 -12.53 -13.34
C GLY A 113 3.07 -13.38 -12.71
N GLY A 114 2.41 -14.19 -13.51
CA GLY A 114 1.25 -14.98 -13.12
C GLY A 114 -0.06 -14.20 -13.13
N ASP A 115 -1.09 -14.75 -12.50
CA ASP A 115 -2.35 -14.03 -12.29
C ASP A 115 -2.18 -13.07 -11.11
N LEU A 116 -1.82 -11.82 -11.42
CA LEU A 116 -1.54 -10.78 -10.42
C LEU A 116 -2.75 -10.48 -9.52
N ASP A 117 -3.97 -10.60 -10.07
CA ASP A 117 -5.20 -10.32 -9.32
C ASP A 117 -5.51 -11.44 -8.33
N MET A 118 -5.35 -12.68 -8.75
CA MET A 118 -5.57 -13.86 -7.90
C MET A 118 -4.54 -13.88 -6.76
N ILE A 119 -3.26 -13.68 -7.08
CA ILE A 119 -2.17 -13.63 -6.09
C ILE A 119 -2.43 -12.52 -5.06
N ARG A 120 -2.68 -11.29 -5.50
CA ARG A 120 -2.95 -10.15 -4.62
C ARG A 120 -4.15 -10.38 -3.73
N THR A 121 -5.23 -10.93 -4.29
CA THR A 121 -6.45 -11.24 -3.53
C THR A 121 -6.15 -12.25 -2.43
N ALA A 122 -5.37 -13.29 -2.71
CA ALA A 122 -4.96 -14.29 -1.73
C ALA A 122 -4.08 -13.67 -0.63
N VAL A 123 -3.07 -12.90 -1.02
CA VAL A 123 -2.17 -12.19 -0.10
C VAL A 123 -2.95 -11.27 0.85
N ILE A 124 -3.87 -10.44 0.32
CA ILE A 124 -4.69 -9.54 1.14
C ILE A 124 -5.61 -10.30 2.10
N LYS A 125 -6.21 -11.39 1.64
CA LYS A 125 -7.07 -12.24 2.51
C LYS A 125 -6.30 -12.89 3.65
N HIS A 126 -5.04 -13.25 3.41
CA HIS A 126 -4.21 -13.95 4.38
C HIS A 126 -3.50 -13.01 5.36
N SER A 127 -3.08 -11.83 4.89
CA SER A 127 -2.31 -10.86 5.67
C SER A 127 -3.15 -10.18 6.75
N THR A 128 -2.50 -9.93 7.90
CA THR A 128 -3.03 -9.07 8.97
C THR A 128 -2.41 -7.67 8.98
N VAL A 129 -1.39 -7.44 8.16
CA VAL A 129 -0.72 -6.14 8.01
C VAL A 129 -1.08 -5.47 6.68
N PRO A 130 -0.95 -4.14 6.56
CA PRO A 130 -1.23 -3.43 5.32
C PRO A 130 -0.44 -3.96 4.13
N ILE A 131 -1.12 -4.15 3.00
CA ILE A 131 -0.49 -4.54 1.74
C ILE A 131 -0.36 -3.32 0.84
N GLY A 132 0.86 -3.09 0.36
CA GLY A 132 1.19 -2.10 -0.66
C GLY A 132 1.46 -2.74 -2.01
N THR A 133 1.32 -1.97 -3.08
CA THR A 133 1.61 -2.41 -4.45
C THR A 133 2.32 -1.32 -5.26
N VAL A 134 2.83 -1.73 -6.42
CA VAL A 134 3.41 -0.84 -7.44
C VAL A 134 2.54 -0.93 -8.69
N PRO A 135 1.51 -0.08 -8.86
CA PRO A 135 0.52 -0.23 -9.92
C PRO A 135 1.10 -0.31 -11.33
N ILE A 136 2.21 0.39 -11.61
CA ILE A 136 2.83 0.38 -12.94
C ILE A 136 3.23 -1.03 -13.40
N TYR A 137 3.52 -1.96 -12.47
CA TYR A 137 3.87 -3.34 -12.85
C TYR A 137 2.67 -4.08 -13.44
N GLN A 138 1.48 -3.92 -12.86
CA GLN A 138 0.28 -4.48 -13.44
C GLN A 138 -0.14 -3.75 -14.71
N ILE A 139 -0.01 -2.43 -14.75
CA ILE A 139 -0.34 -1.64 -15.94
C ILE A 139 0.44 -2.15 -17.14
N LEU A 140 1.76 -2.35 -17.01
CA LEU A 140 2.60 -2.89 -18.06
C LEU A 140 2.22 -4.32 -18.46
N HIS A 141 1.97 -5.17 -17.46
CA HIS A 141 1.49 -6.53 -17.70
C HIS A 141 0.19 -6.54 -18.51
N ASP A 142 -0.78 -5.67 -18.18
CA ASP A 142 -2.10 -5.61 -18.82
C ASP A 142 -2.01 -5.07 -20.26
N VAL A 143 -1.08 -4.14 -20.54
CA VAL A 143 -0.82 -3.64 -21.91
C VAL A 143 0.22 -4.50 -22.66
N LYS A 144 0.63 -5.65 -22.09
CA LYS A 144 1.61 -6.57 -22.70
C LYS A 144 2.92 -5.87 -23.07
N ASP A 145 3.43 -5.03 -22.17
CA ASP A 145 4.64 -4.21 -22.30
C ASP A 145 4.62 -3.23 -23.50
N LYS A 146 3.45 -2.94 -24.06
CA LYS A 146 3.30 -1.92 -25.11
C LYS A 146 3.15 -0.55 -24.48
N ILE A 147 4.26 0.19 -24.43
CA ILE A 147 4.31 1.53 -23.79
C ILE A 147 3.36 2.51 -24.48
N GLU A 148 3.12 2.34 -25.78
CA GLU A 148 2.24 3.17 -26.58
C GLU A 148 0.76 3.09 -26.12
N ASP A 149 0.37 1.99 -25.49
CA ASP A 149 -0.98 1.76 -24.98
C ASP A 149 -1.17 2.34 -23.55
N LEU A 150 -0.11 2.91 -22.94
CA LEU A 150 -0.21 3.58 -21.64
C LEU A 150 -1.05 4.86 -21.77
N SER A 151 -2.08 4.93 -20.95
CA SER A 151 -2.91 6.12 -20.82
C SER A 151 -3.30 6.36 -19.37
N ILE A 152 -3.68 7.59 -19.05
CA ILE A 152 -4.16 7.95 -17.70
C ILE A 152 -5.37 7.09 -17.33
N ASP A 153 -6.27 6.81 -18.27
CA ASP A 153 -7.46 5.99 -17.99
C ASP A 153 -7.11 4.55 -17.63
N VAL A 154 -6.11 3.95 -18.30
CA VAL A 154 -5.61 2.61 -17.95
C VAL A 154 -4.99 2.61 -16.56
N MET A 155 -4.18 3.63 -16.25
CA MET A 155 -3.55 3.76 -14.93
C MET A 155 -4.59 3.90 -13.81
N LEU A 156 -5.59 4.78 -13.99
CA LEU A 156 -6.63 4.99 -13.01
C LEU A 156 -7.49 3.74 -12.79
N LYS A 157 -7.84 3.00 -13.85
CA LYS A 157 -8.57 1.73 -13.75
C LYS A 157 -7.81 0.69 -12.91
N VAL A 158 -6.50 0.56 -13.11
CA VAL A 158 -5.69 -0.39 -12.35
C VAL A 158 -5.61 0.03 -10.88
N ILE A 159 -5.38 1.31 -10.59
CA ILE A 159 -5.34 1.83 -9.22
C ILE A 159 -6.68 1.60 -8.52
N GLU A 160 -7.79 1.94 -9.17
CA GLU A 160 -9.13 1.72 -8.63
C GLU A 160 -9.40 0.24 -8.34
N LYS A 161 -9.08 -0.65 -9.30
CA LYS A 161 -9.22 -2.09 -9.13
C LYS A 161 -8.44 -2.60 -7.92
N GLN A 162 -7.18 -2.22 -7.79
CA GLN A 162 -6.35 -2.62 -6.66
C GLN A 162 -6.86 -2.06 -5.32
N ALA A 163 -7.35 -0.82 -5.31
CA ALA A 163 -7.99 -0.25 -4.14
C ALA A 163 -9.26 -1.02 -3.72
N GLN A 164 -10.08 -1.42 -4.70
CA GLN A 164 -11.27 -2.24 -4.48
C GLN A 164 -10.93 -3.65 -3.95
N GLN A 165 -9.80 -4.23 -4.37
CA GLN A 165 -9.31 -5.49 -3.86
C GLN A 165 -8.87 -5.43 -2.39
N GLY A 166 -8.51 -4.24 -1.88
CA GLY A 166 -8.12 -4.06 -0.49
C GLY A 166 -6.67 -3.59 -0.28
N VAL A 167 -5.98 -3.16 -1.33
CA VAL A 167 -4.64 -2.56 -1.22
C VAL A 167 -4.71 -1.31 -0.34
N SER A 168 -3.79 -1.19 0.61
CA SER A 168 -3.80 -0.14 1.63
C SER A 168 -2.96 1.09 1.25
N TYR A 169 -1.96 0.93 0.39
CA TYR A 169 -1.12 2.01 -0.10
C TYR A 169 -0.45 1.65 -1.44
N PHE A 170 0.00 2.67 -2.17
CA PHE A 170 0.63 2.51 -3.47
C PHE A 170 1.99 3.18 -3.52
N THR A 171 2.92 2.57 -4.24
CA THR A 171 4.13 3.25 -4.71
C THR A 171 3.90 3.74 -6.12
N ILE A 172 3.87 5.06 -6.29
CA ILE A 172 3.65 5.71 -7.58
C ILE A 172 4.96 6.37 -8.04
N HIS A 173 5.39 6.04 -9.27
CA HIS A 173 6.57 6.63 -9.89
C HIS A 173 6.17 7.94 -10.60
N ALA A 174 6.12 9.03 -9.87
CA ALA A 174 5.67 10.34 -10.37
C ALA A 174 6.74 11.46 -10.25
N GLY A 175 7.89 11.15 -9.63
CA GLY A 175 8.92 12.16 -9.34
C GLY A 175 10.09 12.17 -10.31
N PHE A 176 10.15 11.25 -11.29
CA PHE A 176 11.22 11.19 -12.27
C PHE A 176 10.72 11.72 -13.62
N LEU A 177 11.32 12.80 -14.09
CA LEU A 177 10.95 13.50 -15.33
C LEU A 177 12.06 13.37 -16.38
N LEU A 178 11.70 13.44 -17.67
CA LEU A 178 12.66 13.38 -18.78
C LEU A 178 13.75 14.45 -18.66
N GLU A 179 13.44 15.61 -18.13
CA GLU A 179 14.41 16.69 -17.89
C GLU A 179 15.53 16.32 -16.92
N PHE A 180 15.35 15.25 -16.09
CA PHE A 180 16.36 14.77 -15.16
C PHE A 180 17.33 13.75 -15.78
N MET A 181 17.12 13.31 -17.02
CA MET A 181 17.98 12.35 -17.71
C MET A 181 19.46 12.76 -17.74
N PRO A 182 19.84 14.04 -17.98
CA PRO A 182 21.25 14.45 -17.96
C PRO A 182 21.93 14.26 -16.59
N HIS A 183 21.16 14.34 -15.50
CA HIS A 183 21.67 14.09 -14.15
C HIS A 183 21.86 12.58 -13.88
N VAL A 184 20.95 11.76 -14.39
CA VAL A 184 21.03 10.29 -14.27
C VAL A 184 22.20 9.73 -15.06
N ALA A 185 22.46 10.23 -16.27
CA ALA A 185 23.59 9.78 -17.10
C ALA A 185 24.97 9.94 -16.43
N LYS A 186 25.08 10.85 -15.43
CA LYS A 186 26.31 11.06 -14.65
C LYS A 186 26.46 10.10 -13.47
N ARG A 187 25.42 9.31 -13.13
CA ARG A 187 25.48 8.38 -12.01
C ARG A 187 26.14 7.07 -12.41
N LYS A 188 26.98 6.51 -11.53
CA LYS A 188 27.64 5.22 -11.75
C LYS A 188 26.63 4.06 -11.97
N MET A 189 25.48 4.09 -11.27
CA MET A 189 24.48 3.03 -11.31
C MET A 189 23.28 3.33 -12.22
N GLY A 190 23.24 4.49 -12.85
CA GLY A 190 22.09 4.90 -13.66
C GLY A 190 20.77 4.92 -12.84
N ILE A 191 19.70 4.36 -13.40
CA ILE A 191 18.40 4.18 -12.75
C ILE A 191 18.35 2.77 -12.18
N VAL A 192 18.20 2.64 -10.86
CA VAL A 192 18.13 1.33 -10.18
C VAL A 192 16.70 0.83 -10.03
N SER A 193 15.73 1.73 -9.93
CA SER A 193 14.32 1.38 -9.81
C SER A 193 13.77 0.79 -11.11
N ARG A 194 13.16 -0.40 -11.06
CA ARG A 194 12.46 -0.99 -12.21
C ARG A 194 11.35 -0.07 -12.74
N GLY A 195 10.47 0.43 -11.85
CA GLY A 195 9.39 1.33 -12.25
C GLY A 195 9.87 2.73 -12.68
N GLY A 196 11.02 3.18 -12.14
CA GLY A 196 11.61 4.46 -12.52
C GLY A 196 12.41 4.43 -13.83
N SER A 197 12.70 3.23 -14.38
CA SER A 197 13.41 3.04 -15.64
C SER A 197 12.48 2.87 -16.86
N LEU A 198 11.18 2.87 -16.63
CA LEU A 198 10.13 2.80 -17.64
C LEU A 198 9.75 4.19 -18.12
#